data_d2f98d453fa2a8081442988e5733d3e8
#
_entry.id   d2f98d453fa2a8081442988e5733d3e8
#
_cell.length_a   1.000
_cell.length_b   1.000
_cell.length_c   1.000
_cell.angle_alpha   90.00
_cell.angle_beta   90.00
_cell.angle_gamma   90.00
#
_symmetry.space_group_name_H-M   'P 1'
#
loop_
_entity.id
_entity.type
_entity.pdbx_description
1 polymer ?
#
loop_
_entity_poly.entity_id
_entity_poly.type
_entity_poly.pdbx_seq_one_letter_code
_entity_poly.pdbx_strand_id
1 'polypeptide(L)'
;THCISSAASDVYKRQMLDRLALTPQRIEAMAKGIRDVAALPDPVGRVLKRVERPNGLVIEKTAVPMGVIAIIYESRPNVTSDAAALAIKSGNACILRCGKEAWRSANAIVQALRQGLRENSLPENAVCLIEDTTHASANALMTAVGYVDLLIPRGGAGLIRACVENAKVPCIQTGTGICHIFVDDTADQAKALDIIENAKASRPSVCNAEEVCLVHSAIAQEFLPKLAQRLGPDRVAAGKLPVELRLDTRAAAIIPGTPAGPADFDTEFLDYILAVKVVDSVDEAIAHIAQHSTGHSEAILTRTQADADRFTAAVDSACLLYTSPSPRD
;
A
#
# COMPACT_ATOMS: atom_id res chain seq x y z
N THR A 1 23.62 -18.40 -14.54
CA THR A 1 23.45 -16.95 -14.26
C THR A 1 22.61 -16.24 -15.34
N HIS A 2 22.69 -16.63 -16.63
CA HIS A 2 21.93 -16.00 -17.72
C HIS A 2 20.42 -16.36 -17.75
N CYS A 3 20.04 -17.56 -17.32
CA CYS A 3 18.61 -17.96 -17.27
C CYS A 3 17.80 -17.22 -16.19
N ILE A 4 18.41 -16.92 -15.05
CA ILE A 4 17.72 -16.22 -13.94
C ILE A 4 17.45 -14.74 -14.30
N SER A 5 18.38 -14.09 -15.01
CA SER A 5 18.20 -12.70 -15.44
C SER A 5 17.12 -12.53 -16.51
N SER A 6 16.92 -13.52 -17.40
CA SER A 6 15.86 -13.46 -18.41
C SER A 6 14.47 -13.69 -17.81
N ALA A 7 14.32 -14.64 -16.89
CA ALA A 7 13.05 -14.92 -16.21
C ALA A 7 12.59 -13.73 -15.34
N ALA A 8 13.48 -13.13 -14.58
CA ALA A 8 13.19 -11.93 -13.80
C ALA A 8 12.80 -10.74 -14.69
N SER A 9 13.49 -10.57 -15.85
CA SER A 9 13.14 -9.55 -16.84
C SER A 9 11.75 -9.78 -17.44
N ASP A 10 11.35 -11.02 -17.68
CA ASP A 10 10.05 -11.35 -18.27
C ASP A 10 8.91 -11.21 -17.25
N VAL A 11 9.15 -11.54 -15.97
CA VAL A 11 8.20 -11.29 -14.87
C VAL A 11 7.99 -9.79 -14.70
N TYR A 12 9.06 -9.00 -14.65
CA TYR A 12 8.98 -7.54 -14.56
C TYR A 12 8.20 -6.92 -15.74
N LYS A 13 8.43 -7.38 -16.96
CA LYS A 13 7.70 -6.94 -18.16
C LYS A 13 6.21 -7.28 -18.06
N ARG A 14 5.85 -8.49 -17.60
CA ARG A 14 4.44 -8.89 -17.41
C ARG A 14 3.74 -8.04 -16.36
N GLN A 15 4.38 -7.80 -15.23
CA GLN A 15 3.84 -6.93 -14.17
C GLN A 15 3.64 -5.50 -14.67
N MET A 16 4.58 -4.96 -15.45
CA MET A 16 4.45 -3.62 -16.03
C MET A 16 3.31 -3.56 -17.04
N LEU A 17 3.17 -4.55 -17.92
CA LEU A 17 2.08 -4.64 -18.88
C LEU A 17 0.72 -4.73 -18.17
N ASP A 18 0.61 -5.53 -17.11
CA ASP A 18 -0.63 -5.60 -16.31
C ASP A 18 -0.97 -4.26 -15.66
N ARG A 19 0.02 -3.56 -15.09
CA ARG A 19 -0.18 -2.22 -14.48
C ARG A 19 -0.63 -1.17 -15.48
N LEU A 20 -0.16 -1.23 -16.73
CA LEU A 20 -0.48 -0.27 -17.78
C LEU A 20 -1.77 -0.60 -18.52
N ALA A 21 -2.25 -1.83 -18.46
CA ALA A 21 -3.42 -2.27 -19.20
C ALA A 21 -4.70 -1.55 -18.74
N LEU A 22 -5.40 -0.90 -19.68
CA LEU A 22 -6.71 -0.28 -19.49
C LEU A 22 -7.76 -1.10 -20.26
N THR A 23 -8.33 -2.10 -19.58
CA THR A 23 -9.49 -2.83 -20.10
C THR A 23 -10.78 -2.03 -19.88
N PRO A 24 -11.87 -2.30 -20.62
CA PRO A 24 -13.16 -1.65 -20.37
C PRO A 24 -13.61 -1.77 -18.90
N GLN A 25 -13.38 -2.92 -18.27
CA GLN A 25 -13.72 -3.13 -16.86
C GLN A 25 -12.88 -2.25 -15.91
N ARG A 26 -11.58 -2.07 -16.21
CA ARG A 26 -10.70 -1.19 -15.43
C ARG A 26 -11.09 0.28 -15.60
N ILE A 27 -11.47 0.70 -16.80
CA ILE A 27 -11.95 2.07 -17.06
C ILE A 27 -13.26 2.32 -16.31
N GLU A 28 -14.21 1.38 -16.32
CA GLU A 28 -15.44 1.52 -15.54
C GLU A 28 -15.16 1.54 -14.02
N ALA A 29 -14.23 0.74 -13.54
CA ALA A 29 -13.82 0.78 -12.14
C ALA A 29 -13.21 2.14 -11.75
N MET A 30 -12.39 2.76 -12.63
CA MET A 30 -11.87 4.11 -12.44
C MET A 30 -12.99 5.15 -12.41
N ALA A 31 -13.93 5.09 -13.34
CA ALA A 31 -15.08 5.99 -13.38
C ALA A 31 -15.97 5.83 -12.13
N LYS A 32 -16.16 4.58 -11.67
CA LYS A 32 -16.84 4.32 -10.40
C LYS A 32 -16.09 4.94 -9.22
N GLY A 33 -14.78 4.79 -9.15
CA GLY A 33 -13.94 5.39 -8.10
C GLY A 33 -14.09 6.92 -8.04
N ILE A 34 -14.14 7.61 -9.19
CA ILE A 34 -14.40 9.05 -9.25
C ILE A 34 -15.80 9.37 -8.69
N ARG A 35 -16.83 8.60 -9.05
CA ARG A 35 -18.20 8.78 -8.53
C ARG A 35 -18.26 8.54 -7.01
N ASP A 36 -17.54 7.53 -6.52
CA ASP A 36 -17.46 7.24 -5.08
C ASP A 36 -16.80 8.42 -4.33
N VAL A 37 -15.71 8.99 -4.86
CA VAL A 37 -15.06 10.20 -4.31
C VAL A 37 -16.01 11.41 -4.35
N ALA A 38 -16.75 11.60 -5.44
CA ALA A 38 -17.73 12.69 -5.55
C ALA A 38 -18.83 12.59 -4.49
N ALA A 39 -19.25 11.38 -4.13
CA ALA A 39 -20.28 11.11 -3.12
C ALA A 39 -19.79 11.29 -1.67
N LEU A 40 -18.47 11.38 -1.42
CA LEU A 40 -17.93 11.62 -0.08
C LEU A 40 -18.40 12.99 0.45
N PRO A 41 -18.54 13.14 1.77
CA PRO A 41 -18.76 14.45 2.39
C PRO A 41 -17.68 15.46 1.95
N ASP A 42 -18.05 16.72 1.84
CA ASP A 42 -17.08 17.78 1.54
C ASP A 42 -16.12 17.95 2.73
N PRO A 43 -14.81 17.80 2.55
CA PRO A 43 -13.85 17.99 3.62
C PRO A 43 -13.55 19.47 3.90
N VAL A 44 -13.79 20.36 2.93
CA VAL A 44 -13.48 21.80 3.05
C VAL A 44 -14.48 22.50 3.98
N GLY A 45 -13.98 23.30 4.89
CA GLY A 45 -14.81 24.01 5.86
C GLY A 45 -15.30 23.16 7.03
N ARG A 46 -14.96 21.84 7.08
CA ARG A 46 -15.35 21.00 8.22
C ARG A 46 -14.66 21.44 9.51
N VAL A 47 -15.44 21.75 10.55
CA VAL A 47 -14.89 22.04 11.88
C VAL A 47 -14.40 20.73 12.52
N LEU A 48 -13.10 20.63 12.74
CA LEU A 48 -12.42 19.45 13.32
C LEU A 48 -12.42 19.51 14.85
N LYS A 49 -12.36 20.73 15.41
CA LYS A 49 -12.37 20.97 16.87
C LYS A 49 -12.90 22.35 17.14
N ARG A 50 -13.75 22.47 18.17
CA ARG A 50 -14.24 23.74 18.71
C ARG A 50 -13.93 23.80 20.20
N VAL A 51 -13.35 24.92 20.65
CA VAL A 51 -12.99 25.14 22.04
C VAL A 51 -13.47 26.53 22.44
N GLU A 52 -14.29 26.61 23.49
CA GLU A 52 -14.68 27.86 24.11
C GLU A 52 -13.79 28.13 25.32
N ARG A 53 -13.25 29.34 25.40
CA ARG A 53 -12.35 29.76 26.47
C ARG A 53 -13.16 30.50 27.55
N PRO A 54 -12.67 30.54 28.83
CA PRO A 54 -13.36 31.22 29.92
C PRO A 54 -13.62 32.71 29.67
N ASN A 55 -12.86 33.36 28.80
CA ASN A 55 -13.04 34.76 28.41
C ASN A 55 -14.05 34.95 27.25
N GLY A 56 -14.78 33.92 26.85
CA GLY A 56 -15.75 33.95 25.76
C GLY A 56 -15.18 33.79 24.35
N LEU A 57 -13.85 33.65 24.21
CA LEU A 57 -13.23 33.39 22.90
C LEU A 57 -13.57 31.97 22.40
N VAL A 58 -14.10 31.89 21.18
CA VAL A 58 -14.36 30.62 20.48
C VAL A 58 -13.25 30.37 19.47
N ILE A 59 -12.58 29.22 19.59
CA ILE A 59 -11.51 28.78 18.68
C ILE A 59 -12.03 27.58 17.90
N GLU A 60 -12.03 27.69 16.57
CA GLU A 60 -12.36 26.56 15.69
C GLU A 60 -11.16 26.15 14.83
N LYS A 61 -10.85 24.83 14.84
CA LYS A 61 -9.91 24.22 13.89
C LYS A 61 -10.71 23.73 12.70
N THR A 62 -10.56 24.38 11.55
CA THR A 62 -11.32 24.09 10.34
C THR A 62 -10.41 23.52 9.26
N ALA A 63 -10.90 22.52 8.53
CA ALA A 63 -10.19 21.95 7.38
C ALA A 63 -10.22 22.93 6.20
N VAL A 64 -9.06 23.14 5.57
CA VAL A 64 -8.89 24.00 4.40
C VAL A 64 -8.11 23.25 3.30
N PRO A 65 -8.24 23.65 2.02
CA PRO A 65 -7.38 23.10 0.96
C PRO A 65 -5.90 23.33 1.26
N MET A 66 -5.06 22.44 0.76
CA MET A 66 -3.60 22.58 0.84
C MET A 66 -3.06 23.57 -0.20
N GLY A 67 -3.69 23.66 -1.36
CA GLY A 67 -3.28 24.51 -2.47
C GLY A 67 -3.00 23.71 -3.73
N VAL A 68 -1.75 23.71 -4.20
CA VAL A 68 -1.31 22.97 -5.38
C VAL A 68 -0.59 21.69 -4.96
N ILE A 69 -1.15 20.55 -5.34
CA ILE A 69 -0.58 19.23 -5.03
C ILE A 69 0.12 18.67 -6.27
N ALA A 70 1.42 18.41 -6.19
CA ALA A 70 2.15 17.70 -7.23
C ALA A 70 2.17 16.20 -6.95
N ILE A 71 1.81 15.39 -7.93
CA ILE A 71 1.82 13.93 -7.84
C ILE A 71 2.77 13.37 -8.90
N ILE A 72 3.88 12.76 -8.47
CA ILE A 72 4.83 12.09 -9.34
C ILE A 72 4.57 10.59 -9.25
N TYR A 73 4.22 9.96 -10.38
CA TYR A 73 3.90 8.53 -10.40
C TYR A 73 4.47 7.83 -11.62
N GLU A 74 4.61 6.52 -11.52
CA GLU A 74 5.15 5.66 -12.58
C GLU A 74 4.01 4.99 -13.36
N SER A 75 4.17 3.75 -13.74
CA SER A 75 3.37 2.92 -14.65
C SER A 75 1.95 2.59 -14.15
N ARG A 76 1.18 3.57 -13.70
CA ARG A 76 -0.18 3.38 -13.13
C ARG A 76 -1.17 4.42 -13.66
N PRO A 77 -1.80 4.21 -14.83
CA PRO A 77 -2.74 5.17 -15.41
C PRO A 77 -3.91 5.55 -14.50
N ASN A 78 -4.40 4.61 -13.66
CA ASN A 78 -5.49 4.87 -12.71
C ASN A 78 -5.14 5.94 -11.67
N VAL A 79 -3.86 6.11 -11.32
CA VAL A 79 -3.44 7.17 -10.39
C VAL A 79 -3.81 8.55 -10.92
N THR A 80 -3.84 8.72 -12.25
CA THR A 80 -4.24 9.98 -12.89
C THR A 80 -5.66 10.40 -12.49
N SER A 81 -6.62 9.48 -12.58
CA SER A 81 -8.03 9.74 -12.23
C SER A 81 -8.23 9.88 -10.73
N ASP A 82 -7.63 8.97 -9.96
CA ASP A 82 -7.81 8.91 -8.51
C ASP A 82 -7.24 10.16 -7.82
N ALA A 83 -6.01 10.53 -8.19
CA ALA A 83 -5.35 11.70 -7.64
C ALA A 83 -6.06 13.01 -8.00
N ALA A 84 -6.49 13.16 -9.26
CA ALA A 84 -7.22 14.35 -9.69
C ALA A 84 -8.58 14.47 -8.99
N ALA A 85 -9.34 13.38 -8.87
CA ALA A 85 -10.63 13.37 -8.19
C ALA A 85 -10.50 13.77 -6.72
N LEU A 86 -9.53 13.20 -6.00
CA LEU A 86 -9.28 13.53 -4.59
C LEU A 86 -8.80 14.97 -4.41
N ALA A 87 -7.91 15.46 -5.29
CA ALA A 87 -7.43 16.84 -5.24
C ALA A 87 -8.59 17.83 -5.44
N ILE A 88 -9.40 17.65 -6.48
CA ILE A 88 -10.55 18.53 -6.77
C ILE A 88 -11.57 18.45 -5.63
N LYS A 89 -11.92 17.25 -5.14
CA LYS A 89 -12.89 17.07 -4.05
C LYS A 89 -12.46 17.76 -2.77
N SER A 90 -11.16 17.86 -2.53
CA SER A 90 -10.61 18.56 -1.36
C SER A 90 -10.21 20.02 -1.65
N GLY A 91 -10.70 20.60 -2.76
CA GLY A 91 -10.54 22.01 -3.09
C GLY A 91 -9.13 22.39 -3.57
N ASN A 92 -8.31 21.43 -4.00
CA ASN A 92 -6.94 21.65 -4.44
C ASN A 92 -6.84 21.62 -5.98
N ALA A 93 -5.84 22.30 -6.51
CA ALA A 93 -5.34 22.04 -7.85
C ALA A 93 -4.29 20.92 -7.83
N CYS A 94 -4.14 20.19 -8.94
CA CYS A 94 -3.11 19.15 -9.00
C CYS A 94 -2.25 19.25 -10.27
N ILE A 95 -0.96 18.96 -10.09
CA ILE A 95 0.01 18.79 -11.16
C ILE A 95 0.43 17.33 -11.19
N LEU A 96 0.13 16.65 -12.29
CA LEU A 96 0.38 15.24 -12.50
C LEU A 96 1.63 15.06 -13.35
N ARG A 97 2.53 14.19 -12.90
CA ARG A 97 3.71 13.79 -13.67
C ARG A 97 3.83 12.27 -13.65
N CYS A 98 3.60 11.62 -14.79
CA CYS A 98 3.65 10.17 -14.92
C CYS A 98 4.93 9.69 -15.61
N GLY A 99 5.19 8.39 -15.55
CA GLY A 99 6.21 7.73 -16.36
C GLY A 99 5.90 7.80 -17.85
N LYS A 100 6.94 7.74 -18.68
CA LYS A 100 6.86 7.81 -20.15
C LYS A 100 5.86 6.79 -20.74
N GLU A 101 5.85 5.59 -20.21
CA GLU A 101 5.00 4.47 -20.65
C GLU A 101 3.52 4.69 -20.36
N ALA A 102 3.17 5.48 -19.35
CA ALA A 102 1.79 5.78 -18.98
C ALA A 102 1.25 7.09 -19.60
N TRP A 103 2.12 7.90 -20.20
CA TRP A 103 1.80 9.29 -20.58
C TRP A 103 0.59 9.41 -21.51
N ARG A 104 0.49 8.54 -22.55
CA ARG A 104 -0.63 8.58 -23.51
C ARG A 104 -1.97 8.32 -22.81
N SER A 105 -2.02 7.34 -21.94
CA SER A 105 -3.23 7.01 -21.14
C SER A 105 -3.55 8.14 -20.17
N ALA A 106 -2.54 8.64 -19.44
CA ALA A 106 -2.71 9.76 -18.52
C ALA A 106 -3.22 11.02 -19.21
N ASN A 107 -2.69 11.34 -20.41
CA ASN A 107 -3.17 12.49 -21.20
C ASN A 107 -4.64 12.33 -21.61
N ALA A 108 -5.05 11.16 -22.09
CA ALA A 108 -6.45 10.91 -22.45
C ALA A 108 -7.39 11.09 -21.24
N ILE A 109 -6.99 10.59 -20.06
CA ILE A 109 -7.74 10.74 -18.81
C ILE A 109 -7.84 12.23 -18.42
N VAL A 110 -6.71 12.96 -18.45
CA VAL A 110 -6.69 14.39 -18.11
C VAL A 110 -7.54 15.22 -19.07
N GLN A 111 -7.55 14.91 -20.37
CA GLN A 111 -8.43 15.60 -21.33
C GLN A 111 -9.91 15.39 -20.98
N ALA A 112 -10.32 14.17 -20.62
CA ALA A 112 -11.69 13.88 -20.19
C ALA A 112 -12.05 14.64 -18.89
N LEU A 113 -11.15 14.67 -17.90
CA LEU A 113 -11.35 15.44 -16.67
C LEU A 113 -11.47 16.94 -16.93
N ARG A 114 -10.60 17.52 -17.76
CA ARG A 114 -10.65 18.93 -18.16
C ARG A 114 -11.93 19.27 -18.93
N GLN A 115 -12.40 18.36 -19.77
CA GLN A 115 -13.69 18.54 -20.43
C GLN A 115 -14.82 18.64 -19.40
N GLY A 116 -14.88 17.72 -18.42
CA GLY A 116 -15.86 17.78 -17.34
C GLY A 116 -15.78 19.06 -16.52
N LEU A 117 -14.57 19.57 -16.22
CA LEU A 117 -14.38 20.86 -15.55
C LEU A 117 -14.94 22.02 -16.39
N ARG A 118 -14.64 22.10 -17.69
CA ARG A 118 -15.18 23.14 -18.58
C ARG A 118 -16.70 23.13 -18.67
N GLU A 119 -17.29 21.95 -18.81
CA GLU A 119 -18.75 21.78 -18.90
C GLU A 119 -19.47 22.24 -17.63
N ASN A 120 -18.78 22.24 -16.48
CA ASN A 120 -19.30 22.73 -15.21
C ASN A 120 -18.76 24.11 -14.82
N SER A 121 -18.21 24.88 -15.76
CA SER A 121 -17.66 26.24 -15.53
C SER A 121 -16.56 26.29 -14.45
N LEU A 122 -15.81 25.22 -14.29
CA LEU A 122 -14.65 25.13 -13.42
C LEU A 122 -13.35 25.32 -14.22
N PRO A 123 -12.28 25.85 -13.61
CA PRO A 123 -11.03 26.09 -14.31
C PRO A 123 -10.39 24.75 -14.72
N GLU A 124 -10.21 24.54 -16.02
CA GLU A 124 -9.60 23.30 -16.54
C GLU A 124 -8.16 23.11 -16.06
N ASN A 125 -7.45 24.20 -15.72
CA ASN A 125 -6.09 24.18 -15.20
C ASN A 125 -6.02 23.74 -13.73
N ALA A 126 -7.15 23.43 -13.07
CA ALA A 126 -7.13 22.75 -11.78
C ALA A 126 -6.50 21.34 -11.89
N VAL A 127 -6.47 20.75 -13.12
CA VAL A 127 -5.77 19.50 -13.39
C VAL A 127 -4.75 19.72 -14.50
N CYS A 128 -3.46 19.66 -14.16
CA CYS A 128 -2.36 19.80 -15.10
C CYS A 128 -1.60 18.49 -15.24
N LEU A 129 -1.20 18.13 -16.46
CA LEU A 129 -0.29 17.02 -16.75
C LEU A 129 1.00 17.57 -17.35
N ILE A 130 2.13 17.19 -16.78
CA ILE A 130 3.45 17.54 -17.31
C ILE A 130 3.72 16.71 -18.57
N GLU A 131 4.09 17.38 -19.66
CA GLU A 131 4.41 16.72 -20.94
C GLU A 131 5.81 16.12 -20.95
N ASP A 132 6.77 16.77 -20.30
CA ASP A 132 8.12 16.27 -20.14
C ASP A 132 8.14 15.09 -19.16
N THR A 133 8.43 13.90 -19.68
CA THR A 133 8.54 12.66 -18.91
C THR A 133 9.98 12.33 -18.49
N THR A 134 10.93 13.26 -18.64
CA THR A 134 12.31 13.07 -18.20
C THR A 134 12.45 13.28 -16.70
N HIS A 135 13.57 12.85 -16.13
CA HIS A 135 13.87 13.08 -14.71
C HIS A 135 13.99 14.59 -14.38
N ALA A 136 14.28 15.43 -15.36
CA ALA A 136 14.38 16.88 -15.16
C ALA A 136 13.06 17.48 -14.68
N SER A 137 11.92 17.07 -15.26
CA SER A 137 10.60 17.54 -14.82
C SER A 137 10.23 17.09 -13.41
N ALA A 138 10.62 15.87 -13.02
CA ALA A 138 10.41 15.39 -11.66
C ALA A 138 11.22 16.22 -10.65
N ASN A 139 12.51 16.48 -10.95
CA ASN A 139 13.36 17.32 -10.11
C ASN A 139 12.85 18.77 -10.02
N ALA A 140 12.33 19.32 -11.11
CA ALA A 140 11.70 20.64 -11.12
C ALA A 140 10.51 20.71 -10.15
N LEU A 141 9.63 19.69 -10.16
CA LEU A 141 8.51 19.61 -9.21
C LEU A 141 8.96 19.45 -7.76
N MET A 142 9.98 18.62 -7.49
CA MET A 142 10.55 18.45 -6.14
C MET A 142 11.07 19.76 -5.55
N THR A 143 11.51 20.69 -6.39
CA THR A 143 12.12 21.96 -5.99
C THR A 143 11.25 23.19 -6.25
N ALA A 144 10.00 23.03 -6.67
CA ALA A 144 9.07 24.10 -7.04
C ALA A 144 8.48 24.84 -5.83
N VAL A 145 9.34 25.34 -4.93
CA VAL A 145 8.95 26.11 -3.74
C VAL A 145 8.21 27.38 -4.16
N GLY A 146 7.06 27.64 -3.53
CA GLY A 146 6.18 28.78 -3.85
C GLY A 146 5.21 28.53 -5.02
N TYR A 147 5.32 27.39 -5.71
CA TYR A 147 4.39 26.97 -6.76
C TYR A 147 3.68 25.65 -6.42
N VAL A 148 4.31 24.80 -5.63
CA VAL A 148 3.78 23.52 -5.16
C VAL A 148 3.76 23.56 -3.63
N ASP A 149 2.60 23.24 -3.05
CA ASP A 149 2.40 23.22 -1.61
C ASP A 149 2.65 21.84 -1.00
N LEU A 150 2.43 20.78 -1.79
CA LEU A 150 2.61 19.39 -1.36
C LEU A 150 3.04 18.52 -2.54
N LEU A 151 4.04 17.66 -2.31
CA LEU A 151 4.47 16.61 -3.23
C LEU A 151 4.06 15.22 -2.72
N ILE A 152 3.46 14.41 -3.60
CA ILE A 152 3.07 13.03 -3.29
C ILE A 152 3.69 12.10 -4.35
N PRO A 153 4.79 11.40 -4.04
CA PRO A 153 5.35 10.38 -4.92
C PRO A 153 4.57 9.07 -4.82
N ARG A 154 4.35 8.41 -5.98
CA ARG A 154 3.65 7.13 -6.12
C ARG A 154 4.40 6.20 -7.07
N GLY A 155 5.37 5.46 -6.59
CA GLY A 155 6.21 4.58 -7.42
C GLY A 155 7.07 3.64 -6.61
N GLY A 156 8.08 3.09 -7.24
CA GLY A 156 9.05 2.20 -6.59
C GLY A 156 9.98 2.93 -5.61
N ALA A 157 10.73 2.14 -4.83
CA ALA A 157 11.64 2.65 -3.79
C ALA A 157 12.63 3.71 -4.30
N GLY A 158 13.08 3.61 -5.55
CA GLY A 158 13.98 4.58 -6.16
C GLY A 158 13.37 5.98 -6.30
N LEU A 159 12.12 6.07 -6.77
CA LEU A 159 11.39 7.34 -6.86
C LEU A 159 11.14 7.93 -5.47
N ILE A 160 10.67 7.10 -4.53
CA ILE A 160 10.41 7.54 -3.16
C ILE A 160 11.67 8.12 -2.53
N ARG A 161 12.79 7.38 -2.61
CA ARG A 161 14.09 7.83 -2.09
C ARG A 161 14.53 9.14 -2.74
N ALA A 162 14.44 9.27 -4.07
CA ALA A 162 14.78 10.48 -4.78
C ALA A 162 13.95 11.69 -4.29
N CYS A 163 12.66 11.50 -4.03
CA CYS A 163 11.81 12.56 -3.48
C CYS A 163 12.21 12.93 -2.05
N VAL A 164 12.48 11.94 -1.18
CA VAL A 164 12.91 12.19 0.22
C VAL A 164 14.21 12.97 0.28
N GLU A 165 15.19 12.59 -0.54
CA GLU A 165 16.53 13.18 -0.51
C GLU A 165 16.57 14.55 -1.18
N ASN A 166 15.73 14.82 -2.18
CA ASN A 166 15.87 16.01 -3.03
C ASN A 166 14.69 16.99 -2.97
N ALA A 167 13.55 16.64 -2.40
CA ALA A 167 12.42 17.55 -2.33
C ALA A 167 12.71 18.72 -1.39
N LYS A 168 12.45 19.93 -1.87
CA LYS A 168 12.46 21.18 -1.10
C LYS A 168 11.04 21.65 -0.74
N VAL A 169 10.03 21.05 -1.37
CA VAL A 169 8.61 21.24 -1.02
C VAL A 169 8.20 20.16 -0.02
N PRO A 170 7.20 20.40 0.84
CA PRO A 170 6.66 19.38 1.73
C PRO A 170 6.31 18.10 0.95
N CYS A 171 6.71 16.95 1.46
CA CYS A 171 6.51 15.66 0.78
C CYS A 171 5.83 14.66 1.71
N ILE A 172 4.71 14.08 1.26
CA ILE A 172 4.07 12.94 1.92
C ILE A 172 4.39 11.70 1.10
N GLN A 173 5.13 10.79 1.70
CA GLN A 173 5.55 9.57 1.04
C GLN A 173 4.90 8.33 1.66
N THR A 174 4.73 7.30 0.83
CA THR A 174 4.49 5.93 1.27
C THR A 174 5.75 5.13 0.97
N GLY A 175 6.19 4.30 1.91
CA GLY A 175 7.35 3.43 1.70
C GLY A 175 7.00 2.15 0.93
N THR A 176 7.98 1.25 0.83
CA THR A 176 7.77 -0.17 0.51
C THR A 176 6.98 -0.83 1.64
N GLY A 177 6.21 -1.88 1.34
CA GLY A 177 5.39 -2.58 2.31
C GLY A 177 5.98 -3.94 2.66
N ILE A 178 6.76 -4.04 3.75
CA ILE A 178 7.13 -5.34 4.34
C ILE A 178 6.11 -5.64 5.43
N CYS A 179 4.90 -6.04 4.98
CA CYS A 179 3.77 -6.25 5.88
C CYS A 179 3.85 -7.59 6.61
N HIS A 180 3.55 -7.59 7.91
CA HIS A 180 3.60 -8.77 8.75
C HIS A 180 2.22 -9.19 9.22
N ILE A 181 1.99 -10.51 9.27
CA ILE A 181 0.86 -11.09 10.01
C ILE A 181 1.44 -12.00 11.10
N PHE A 182 1.07 -11.73 12.34
CA PHE A 182 1.38 -12.60 13.48
C PHE A 182 0.17 -13.48 13.80
N VAL A 183 0.38 -14.79 13.75
CA VAL A 183 -0.60 -15.81 14.16
C VAL A 183 -0.27 -16.23 15.59
N ASP A 184 -1.04 -15.73 16.53
CA ASP A 184 -0.90 -15.96 17.95
C ASP A 184 -1.38 -17.37 18.38
N ASP A 185 -1.02 -17.84 19.56
CA ASP A 185 -1.35 -19.18 20.06
C ASP A 185 -2.87 -19.44 20.15
N THR A 186 -3.65 -18.39 20.42
CA THR A 186 -5.11 -18.46 20.53
C THR A 186 -5.84 -18.24 19.22
N ALA A 187 -5.14 -18.00 18.11
CA ALA A 187 -5.73 -17.70 16.82
C ALA A 187 -6.72 -18.78 16.32
N ASP A 188 -7.77 -18.34 15.64
CA ASP A 188 -8.58 -19.24 14.84
C ASP A 188 -7.79 -19.65 13.60
N GLN A 189 -7.24 -20.85 13.61
CA GLN A 189 -6.34 -21.34 12.57
C GLN A 189 -7.02 -21.40 11.19
N ALA A 190 -8.30 -21.70 11.12
CA ALA A 190 -9.02 -21.76 9.83
C ALA A 190 -9.16 -20.35 9.23
N LYS A 191 -9.61 -19.38 10.02
CA LYS A 191 -9.67 -17.98 9.61
C LYS A 191 -8.27 -17.42 9.27
N ALA A 192 -7.25 -17.79 10.04
CA ALA A 192 -5.87 -17.35 9.79
C ALA A 192 -5.38 -17.80 8.41
N LEU A 193 -5.66 -19.04 8.00
CA LEU A 193 -5.31 -19.53 6.66
C LEU A 193 -6.01 -18.74 5.55
N ASP A 194 -7.29 -18.44 5.72
CA ASP A 194 -8.05 -17.65 4.74
C ASP A 194 -7.52 -16.21 4.63
N ILE A 195 -7.19 -15.59 5.77
CA ILE A 195 -6.62 -14.23 5.83
C ILE A 195 -5.25 -14.20 5.15
N ILE A 196 -4.35 -15.12 5.48
CA ILE A 196 -2.99 -15.17 4.92
C ILE A 196 -3.04 -15.46 3.41
N GLU A 197 -3.86 -16.43 2.96
CA GLU A 197 -4.01 -16.67 1.52
C GLU A 197 -4.51 -15.42 0.80
N ASN A 198 -5.50 -14.72 1.35
CA ASN A 198 -6.00 -13.48 0.77
C ASN A 198 -4.93 -12.38 0.79
N ALA A 199 -4.27 -12.16 1.91
CA ALA A 199 -3.28 -11.10 2.09
C ALA A 199 -2.06 -11.29 1.17
N LYS A 200 -1.57 -12.53 0.99
CA LYS A 200 -0.42 -12.80 0.14
C LYS A 200 -0.79 -13.01 -1.32
N ALA A 201 -1.89 -13.70 -1.61
CA ALA A 201 -2.07 -14.31 -2.92
C ALA A 201 -3.19 -13.71 -3.77
N SER A 202 -4.00 -12.80 -3.24
CA SER A 202 -5.02 -12.08 -4.03
C SER A 202 -4.37 -11.10 -5.02
N ARG A 203 -3.34 -10.38 -4.58
CA ARG A 203 -2.58 -9.44 -5.41
C ARG A 203 -1.17 -9.22 -4.82
N PRO A 204 -0.21 -10.12 -5.07
CA PRO A 204 1.09 -10.07 -4.40
C PRO A 204 1.95 -8.84 -4.73
N SER A 205 1.65 -8.14 -5.84
CA SER A 205 2.44 -7.00 -6.32
C SER A 205 2.01 -5.63 -5.74
N VAL A 206 1.24 -5.61 -4.64
CA VAL A 206 0.84 -4.38 -3.95
C VAL A 206 1.56 -4.24 -2.61
N CYS A 207 1.76 -2.98 -2.18
CA CYS A 207 2.54 -2.65 -0.99
C CYS A 207 1.92 -3.12 0.34
N ASN A 208 0.64 -3.49 0.37
CA ASN A 208 -0.03 -4.06 1.53
C ASN A 208 -0.25 -5.58 1.43
N ALA A 209 0.40 -6.25 0.47
CA ALA A 209 0.46 -7.71 0.48
C ALA A 209 1.33 -8.17 1.65
N GLU A 210 0.97 -9.29 2.26
CA GLU A 210 1.77 -9.89 3.31
C GLU A 210 3.12 -10.35 2.75
N GLU A 211 4.21 -9.99 3.42
CA GLU A 211 5.56 -10.44 3.05
C GLU A 211 6.17 -11.34 4.13
N VAL A 212 5.73 -11.21 5.38
CA VAL A 212 6.22 -11.99 6.50
C VAL A 212 5.06 -12.53 7.34
N CYS A 213 5.06 -13.84 7.55
CA CYS A 213 4.17 -14.55 8.47
C CYS A 213 4.94 -14.97 9.72
N LEU A 214 4.56 -14.44 10.88
CA LEU A 214 5.07 -14.85 12.18
C LEU A 214 4.09 -15.82 12.82
N VAL A 215 4.56 -16.97 13.33
CA VAL A 215 3.71 -18.00 13.91
C VAL A 215 4.17 -18.31 15.33
N HIS A 216 3.24 -18.27 16.29
CA HIS A 216 3.55 -18.62 17.67
C HIS A 216 3.99 -20.09 17.79
N SER A 217 5.06 -20.36 18.55
CA SER A 217 5.67 -21.68 18.67
C SER A 217 4.71 -22.76 19.21
N ALA A 218 3.79 -22.37 20.07
CA ALA A 218 2.80 -23.30 20.65
C ALA A 218 1.87 -23.95 19.60
N ILE A 219 1.61 -23.27 18.47
CA ILE A 219 0.75 -23.77 17.41
C ILE A 219 1.52 -24.15 16.14
N ALA A 220 2.82 -23.85 16.07
CA ALA A 220 3.61 -24.00 14.86
C ALA A 220 3.58 -25.41 14.27
N GLN A 221 3.66 -26.45 15.13
CA GLN A 221 3.64 -27.86 14.72
C GLN A 221 2.33 -28.25 14.00
N GLU A 222 1.22 -27.64 14.39
CA GLU A 222 -0.09 -27.90 13.81
C GLU A 222 -0.41 -26.98 12.63
N PHE A 223 -0.08 -25.68 12.78
CA PHE A 223 -0.47 -24.65 11.83
C PHE A 223 0.38 -24.63 10.55
N LEU A 224 1.72 -24.76 10.69
CA LEU A 224 2.62 -24.67 9.53
C LEU A 224 2.36 -25.72 8.45
N PRO A 225 2.08 -27.00 8.75
CA PRO A 225 1.69 -27.97 7.73
C PRO A 225 0.41 -27.58 6.97
N LYS A 226 -0.57 -27.00 7.67
CA LYS A 226 -1.82 -26.53 7.05
C LYS A 226 -1.56 -25.31 6.15
N LEU A 227 -0.69 -24.38 6.58
CA LEU A 227 -0.28 -23.21 5.79
C LEU A 227 0.45 -23.65 4.52
N ALA A 228 1.40 -24.57 4.61
CA ALA A 228 2.13 -25.10 3.46
C ALA A 228 1.19 -25.82 2.48
N GLN A 229 0.24 -26.60 2.97
CA GLN A 229 -0.78 -27.27 2.14
C GLN A 229 -1.65 -26.23 1.43
N ARG A 230 -2.18 -25.23 2.15
CA ARG A 230 -3.07 -24.18 1.61
C ARG A 230 -2.38 -23.34 0.54
N LEU A 231 -1.15 -22.89 0.80
CA LEU A 231 -0.42 -21.98 -0.11
C LEU A 231 0.30 -22.70 -1.26
N GLY A 232 0.50 -23.99 -1.17
CA GLY A 232 1.16 -24.82 -2.16
C GLY A 232 0.20 -25.73 -2.92
N PRO A 233 0.02 -27.01 -2.51
CA PRO A 233 -0.75 -28.02 -3.23
C PRO A 233 -2.19 -27.62 -3.53
N ASP A 234 -2.91 -27.01 -2.58
CA ASP A 234 -4.31 -26.64 -2.76
C ASP A 234 -4.47 -25.57 -3.84
N ARG A 235 -3.55 -24.61 -3.89
CA ARG A 235 -3.54 -23.59 -4.95
C ARG A 235 -3.26 -24.19 -6.32
N VAL A 236 -2.30 -25.11 -6.42
CA VAL A 236 -2.02 -25.82 -7.66
C VAL A 236 -3.22 -26.63 -8.13
N ALA A 237 -3.89 -27.35 -7.22
CA ALA A 237 -5.11 -28.09 -7.53
C ALA A 237 -6.27 -27.18 -8.01
N ALA A 238 -6.29 -25.92 -7.55
CA ALA A 238 -7.22 -24.90 -8.00
C ALA A 238 -6.77 -24.16 -9.29
N GLY A 239 -5.70 -24.58 -9.94
CA GLY A 239 -5.14 -23.93 -11.15
C GLY A 239 -4.50 -22.58 -10.89
N LYS A 240 -4.09 -22.28 -9.65
CA LYS A 240 -3.44 -21.05 -9.23
C LYS A 240 -1.94 -21.28 -9.02
N LEU A 241 -1.16 -20.20 -9.04
CA LEU A 241 0.26 -20.26 -8.72
C LEU A 241 0.48 -20.56 -7.24
N PRO A 242 1.36 -21.49 -6.87
CA PRO A 242 1.74 -21.71 -5.48
C PRO A 242 2.53 -20.54 -4.93
N VAL A 243 2.56 -20.39 -3.61
CA VAL A 243 3.43 -19.44 -2.90
C VAL A 243 4.69 -20.17 -2.44
N GLU A 244 5.86 -19.63 -2.78
CA GLU A 244 7.14 -20.09 -2.25
C GLU A 244 7.28 -19.65 -0.79
N LEU A 245 7.58 -20.58 0.11
CA LEU A 245 7.81 -20.29 1.52
C LEU A 245 9.30 -20.18 1.83
N ARG A 246 9.74 -19.04 2.35
CA ARG A 246 11.10 -18.77 2.85
C ARG A 246 11.09 -18.97 4.38
N LEU A 247 11.69 -20.06 4.83
CA LEU A 247 11.52 -20.55 6.20
C LEU A 247 12.71 -20.22 7.09
N ASP A 248 12.46 -19.70 8.29
CA ASP A 248 13.48 -19.66 9.33
C ASP A 248 13.87 -21.09 9.77
N THR A 249 14.91 -21.21 10.57
CA THR A 249 15.42 -22.53 11.01
C THR A 249 14.36 -23.36 11.74
N ARG A 250 13.48 -22.72 12.52
CA ARG A 250 12.45 -23.41 13.31
C ARG A 250 11.30 -23.88 12.43
N ALA A 251 10.85 -23.04 11.49
CA ALA A 251 9.81 -23.42 10.54
C ALA A 251 10.30 -24.51 9.57
N ALA A 252 11.56 -24.43 9.11
CA ALA A 252 12.19 -25.43 8.25
C ALA A 252 12.34 -26.82 8.92
N ALA A 253 12.35 -26.87 10.24
CA ALA A 253 12.31 -28.14 10.98
C ALA A 253 10.92 -28.80 10.97
N ILE A 254 9.85 -28.07 10.59
CA ILE A 254 8.46 -28.54 10.64
C ILE A 254 7.92 -28.81 9.25
N ILE A 255 8.20 -27.93 8.28
CA ILE A 255 7.67 -28.02 6.91
C ILE A 255 8.79 -27.91 5.87
N PRO A 256 8.63 -28.50 4.67
CA PRO A 256 9.54 -28.28 3.56
C PRO A 256 9.35 -26.87 2.98
N GLY A 257 10.45 -26.23 2.56
CA GLY A 257 10.46 -24.94 1.90
C GLY A 257 11.90 -24.49 1.62
N THR A 258 12.06 -23.28 1.11
CA THR A 258 13.37 -22.67 0.87
C THR A 258 13.88 -22.09 2.19
N PRO A 259 15.11 -22.37 2.65
CA PRO A 259 15.68 -21.69 3.81
C PRO A 259 15.71 -20.17 3.59
N ALA A 260 15.25 -19.41 4.57
CA ALA A 260 15.30 -17.95 4.53
C ALA A 260 16.74 -17.45 4.54
N GLY A 261 17.07 -16.57 3.62
CA GLY A 261 18.34 -15.85 3.61
C GLY A 261 18.35 -14.66 4.59
N PRO A 262 19.52 -14.04 4.81
CA PRO A 262 19.66 -12.93 5.77
C PRO A 262 18.78 -11.71 5.47
N ALA A 263 18.43 -11.49 4.21
CA ALA A 263 17.64 -10.34 3.76
C ALA A 263 16.16 -10.66 3.51
N ASP A 264 15.71 -11.91 3.67
CA ASP A 264 14.34 -12.29 3.28
C ASP A 264 13.28 -11.63 4.17
N PHE A 265 13.60 -11.32 5.43
CA PHE A 265 12.71 -10.58 6.32
C PHE A 265 12.74 -9.06 6.12
N ASP A 266 13.70 -8.56 5.33
CA ASP A 266 13.86 -7.14 4.96
C ASP A 266 13.51 -6.89 3.49
N THR A 267 12.80 -7.85 2.84
CA THR A 267 12.51 -7.82 1.40
C THR A 267 11.02 -7.71 1.13
N GLU A 268 10.63 -6.68 0.37
CA GLU A 268 9.32 -6.63 -0.29
C GLU A 268 9.41 -7.46 -1.58
N PHE A 269 8.94 -8.71 -1.54
CA PHE A 269 9.05 -9.65 -2.68
C PHE A 269 8.19 -9.24 -3.87
N LEU A 270 7.02 -8.64 -3.62
CA LEU A 270 6.04 -8.28 -4.66
C LEU A 270 5.63 -9.45 -5.58
N ASP A 271 5.78 -10.67 -5.11
CA ASP A 271 5.55 -11.92 -5.83
C ASP A 271 4.93 -12.98 -4.90
N TYR A 272 4.64 -14.16 -5.43
CA TYR A 272 4.15 -15.31 -4.67
C TYR A 272 5.29 -15.93 -3.81
N ILE A 273 5.88 -15.12 -2.95
CA ILE A 273 6.92 -15.50 -1.98
C ILE A 273 6.51 -14.96 -0.61
N LEU A 274 6.60 -15.78 0.44
CA LEU A 274 6.27 -15.43 1.82
C LEU A 274 7.37 -15.90 2.76
N ALA A 275 7.95 -14.99 3.53
CA ALA A 275 8.87 -15.35 4.60
C ALA A 275 8.08 -15.82 5.83
N VAL A 276 8.52 -16.90 6.48
CA VAL A 276 7.83 -17.50 7.62
C VAL A 276 8.83 -17.69 8.76
N LYS A 277 8.47 -17.22 9.95
CA LYS A 277 9.29 -17.34 11.15
C LYS A 277 8.46 -17.79 12.34
N VAL A 278 9.03 -18.64 13.19
CA VAL A 278 8.43 -19.05 14.45
C VAL A 278 8.94 -18.17 15.58
N VAL A 279 8.02 -17.64 16.38
CA VAL A 279 8.28 -16.76 17.53
C VAL A 279 7.64 -17.33 18.81
N ASP A 280 8.15 -16.98 19.99
CA ASP A 280 7.69 -17.56 21.25
C ASP A 280 6.67 -16.70 22.00
N SER A 281 6.41 -15.48 21.54
CA SER A 281 5.47 -14.57 22.20
C SER A 281 5.05 -13.41 21.29
N VAL A 282 4.00 -12.69 21.70
CA VAL A 282 3.62 -11.42 21.10
C VAL A 282 4.76 -10.39 21.19
N ASP A 283 5.53 -10.38 22.28
CA ASP A 283 6.66 -9.45 22.45
C ASP A 283 7.80 -9.74 21.45
N GLU A 284 8.09 -11.00 21.18
CA GLU A 284 9.06 -11.36 20.14
C GLU A 284 8.57 -10.99 18.74
N ALA A 285 7.28 -11.16 18.46
CA ALA A 285 6.67 -10.72 17.21
C ALA A 285 6.78 -9.20 17.05
N ILE A 286 6.46 -8.42 18.08
CA ILE A 286 6.60 -6.96 18.11
C ILE A 286 8.06 -6.55 17.87
N ALA A 287 9.02 -7.20 18.53
CA ALA A 287 10.45 -6.91 18.36
C ALA A 287 10.92 -7.21 16.94
N HIS A 288 10.45 -8.30 16.34
CA HIS A 288 10.74 -8.64 14.95
C HIS A 288 10.16 -7.59 13.98
N ILE A 289 8.90 -7.21 14.17
CA ILE A 289 8.24 -6.18 13.36
C ILE A 289 8.99 -4.84 13.48
N ALA A 290 9.37 -4.44 14.69
CA ALA A 290 10.13 -3.20 14.90
C ALA A 290 11.49 -3.19 14.17
N GLN A 291 12.09 -4.36 13.96
CA GLN A 291 13.38 -4.48 13.28
C GLN A 291 13.24 -4.55 11.75
N HIS A 292 12.21 -5.22 11.23
CA HIS A 292 12.11 -5.64 9.82
C HIS A 292 10.98 -4.96 9.04
N SER A 293 9.95 -4.44 9.72
CA SER A 293 8.84 -3.77 9.04
C SER A 293 9.24 -2.40 8.53
N THR A 294 8.54 -1.98 7.48
CA THR A 294 8.59 -0.61 6.95
C THR A 294 7.51 0.30 7.54
N GLY A 295 6.75 -0.17 8.54
CA GLY A 295 5.67 0.57 9.18
C GLY A 295 4.45 0.80 8.27
N HIS A 296 4.19 -0.13 7.35
CA HIS A 296 3.09 0.02 6.39
C HIS A 296 1.77 -0.56 6.94
N SER A 297 1.68 -1.89 7.09
CA SER A 297 0.46 -2.58 7.53
C SER A 297 0.81 -3.86 8.27
N GLU A 298 0.36 -3.97 9.52
CA GLU A 298 0.67 -5.11 10.37
C GLU A 298 -0.62 -5.69 10.95
N ALA A 299 -0.64 -6.98 11.19
CA ALA A 299 -1.81 -7.65 11.76
C ALA A 299 -1.43 -8.66 12.83
N ILE A 300 -2.29 -8.81 13.83
CA ILE A 300 -2.28 -9.92 14.78
C ILE A 300 -3.59 -10.70 14.66
N LEU A 301 -3.48 -12.01 14.57
CA LEU A 301 -4.61 -12.93 14.58
C LEU A 301 -4.62 -13.63 15.96
N THR A 302 -5.56 -13.22 16.82
CA THR A 302 -5.66 -13.70 18.20
C THR A 302 -7.10 -13.70 18.69
N ARG A 303 -7.40 -14.48 19.71
CA ARG A 303 -8.64 -14.41 20.50
C ARG A 303 -8.41 -13.74 21.85
N THR A 304 -7.18 -13.40 22.18
CA THR A 304 -6.80 -12.77 23.46
C THR A 304 -6.78 -11.26 23.29
N GLN A 305 -7.72 -10.56 23.94
CA GLN A 305 -7.79 -9.08 23.86
C GLN A 305 -6.51 -8.42 24.39
N ALA A 306 -5.90 -9.00 25.45
CA ALA A 306 -4.66 -8.46 26.01
C ALA A 306 -3.51 -8.44 25.00
N ASP A 307 -3.38 -9.49 24.15
CA ASP A 307 -2.34 -9.56 23.13
C ASP A 307 -2.65 -8.62 21.94
N ALA A 308 -3.92 -8.48 21.57
CA ALA A 308 -4.35 -7.49 20.59
C ALA A 308 -4.03 -6.05 21.06
N ASP A 309 -4.35 -5.73 22.31
CA ASP A 309 -4.09 -4.41 22.92
C ASP A 309 -2.58 -4.17 23.03
N ARG A 310 -1.81 -5.18 23.43
CA ARG A 310 -0.35 -5.12 23.52
C ARG A 310 0.28 -4.85 22.15
N PHE A 311 -0.15 -5.59 21.13
CA PHE A 311 0.33 -5.47 19.76
C PHE A 311 0.02 -4.07 19.19
N THR A 312 -1.24 -3.63 19.27
CA THR A 312 -1.66 -2.35 18.71
C THR A 312 -1.10 -1.13 19.44
N ALA A 313 -0.74 -1.27 20.73
CA ALA A 313 -0.09 -0.21 21.49
C ALA A 313 1.42 -0.09 21.20
N ALA A 314 2.08 -1.18 20.81
CA ALA A 314 3.54 -1.23 20.67
C ALA A 314 4.05 -1.19 19.23
N VAL A 315 3.26 -1.66 18.25
CA VAL A 315 3.66 -1.65 16.85
C VAL A 315 3.40 -0.26 16.26
N ASP A 316 4.44 0.33 15.68
CA ASP A 316 4.37 1.63 14.99
C ASP A 316 4.23 1.43 13.48
N SER A 317 2.98 1.39 13.00
CA SER A 317 2.65 1.23 11.59
C SER A 317 1.44 2.07 11.20
N ALA A 318 1.37 2.45 9.92
CA ALA A 318 0.29 3.29 9.39
C ALA A 318 -1.08 2.60 9.44
N CYS A 319 -1.10 1.26 9.37
CA CYS A 319 -2.31 0.46 9.49
C CYS A 319 -2.06 -0.73 10.43
N LEU A 320 -2.88 -0.83 11.48
CA LEU A 320 -2.86 -1.96 12.41
C LEU A 320 -4.21 -2.67 12.36
N LEU A 321 -4.17 -3.99 12.20
CA LEU A 321 -5.34 -4.85 12.13
C LEU A 321 -5.26 -5.93 13.22
N TYR A 322 -6.39 -6.30 13.79
CA TYR A 322 -6.48 -7.45 14.68
C TYR A 322 -7.82 -8.16 14.53
N THR A 323 -7.82 -9.47 14.79
CA THR A 323 -9.06 -10.21 14.91
C THR A 323 -9.65 -9.96 16.30
N SER A 324 -10.94 -9.60 16.37
CA SER A 324 -11.61 -9.39 17.65
C SER A 324 -12.24 -10.69 18.15
N PRO A 325 -12.17 -10.99 19.46
CA PRO A 325 -12.96 -12.04 20.07
C PRO A 325 -14.44 -11.65 20.20
N SER A 326 -14.83 -10.47 19.70
CA SER A 326 -16.18 -9.94 19.89
C SER A 326 -17.24 -10.81 19.22
N PRO A 327 -18.31 -11.21 19.93
CA PRO A 327 -19.44 -11.92 19.34
C PRO A 327 -20.36 -11.04 18.47
N ARG A 328 -19.93 -9.84 18.10
CA ARG A 328 -20.72 -8.85 17.32
C ARG A 328 -20.30 -8.76 15.85
N ASP A 329 -19.35 -9.58 15.40
CA ASP A 329 -18.90 -9.63 14.01
C ASP A 329 -19.47 -10.85 13.30
#